data_569a4bee3262765992996753ee1b1907
#
_entry.id   569a4bee3262765992996753ee1b1907
#
_cell.length_a   1.000
_cell.length_b   1.000
_cell.length_c   1.000
_cell.angle_alpha   90.00
_cell.angle_beta   90.00
_cell.angle_gamma   90.00
#
_symmetry.space_group_name_H-M   'P 1'
#
loop_
_entity.id
_entity.type
_entity.pdbx_description
1 polymer ?
#
loop_
_entity_poly.entity_id
_entity_poly.type
_entity_poly.pdbx_seq_one_letter_code
_entity_poly.pdbx_strand_id
1 'polypeptide(L)'
;MELECDLTISFASAANSLAYLGGGWARSEPEFTWTIGSESHLLFPPLKPADEYVLTLDVIPFIHPPEAPAQRLIVSISDTVVGSCNLSRPTLLGYRIRAAVARQSERMVVTLQHPDAVRPKDFGDSDDDRYLAFAVSEAKLYRVLNLSQLRRRYLPAGLMLGSAPERDAVGDLPIGDWADWATARTGLTIPELAFKFESVGENCEFGLFQRRCDAEPLGLLRFSSTFMRNLIRGVESAFADLGEQEDIEPRLEGGPRREFMIHEQKYGLVYHTFVYEGERSLWLMREQEAARLKFLRRKFIEELEAGEKIFVYRYGEHAATEEILPLLMALTRHGPATLLWVVPAERGRPAGSVEVLMPGLMKGYIDRFAPQDNAHDLSFDGWLRLCANACVLHRLQTSATQASDRRLPTGAPP
;
A
#
# COMPACT_ATOMS: atom_id res chain seq x y z
N MET A 1 10.56 -4.86 7.29
CA MET A 1 10.69 -4.00 8.52
C MET A 1 10.13 -4.81 9.67
N GLU A 2 10.95 -5.16 10.64
CA GLU A 2 10.50 -5.92 11.80
C GLU A 2 9.82 -4.99 12.79
N LEU A 3 8.57 -5.29 13.17
CA LEU A 3 7.70 -4.46 14.00
C LEU A 3 7.14 -5.26 15.16
N GLU A 4 7.14 -4.64 16.33
CA GLU A 4 6.46 -5.16 17.52
C GLU A 4 5.29 -4.23 17.88
N CYS A 5 4.09 -4.79 18.05
CA CYS A 5 2.93 -4.01 18.47
C CYS A 5 3.01 -3.77 19.99
N ASP A 6 3.35 -2.54 20.37
CA ASP A 6 3.48 -2.16 21.78
C ASP A 6 2.13 -1.80 22.40
N LEU A 7 1.16 -1.31 21.58
CA LEU A 7 -0.15 -0.90 22.08
C LEU A 7 -1.23 -1.04 21.01
N THR A 8 -2.39 -1.56 21.40
CA THR A 8 -3.63 -1.54 20.61
C THR A 8 -4.72 -0.82 21.39
N ILE A 9 -5.35 0.18 20.76
CA ILE A 9 -6.48 0.94 21.28
C ILE A 9 -7.68 0.62 20.39
N SER A 10 -8.72 0.03 20.96
CA SER A 10 -10.01 -0.17 20.30
C SER A 10 -10.98 0.94 20.73
N PHE A 11 -11.66 1.53 19.76
CA PHE A 11 -12.58 2.64 19.96
C PHE A 11 -14.05 2.21 20.05
N ALA A 12 -14.30 0.91 20.11
CA ALA A 12 -15.61 0.36 20.36
C ALA A 12 -16.10 0.68 21.80
N SER A 13 -17.41 0.72 21.98
CA SER A 13 -17.99 0.83 23.33
C SER A 13 -17.54 -0.35 24.18
N ALA A 14 -17.22 -0.10 25.46
CA ALA A 14 -16.66 -1.09 26.41
C ALA A 14 -15.22 -1.57 26.12
N ALA A 15 -14.50 -0.91 25.21
CA ALA A 15 -13.08 -1.17 24.95
C ALA A 15 -12.15 -0.23 25.77
N ASN A 16 -10.85 -0.24 25.45
CA ASN A 16 -9.83 0.45 26.25
C ASN A 16 -9.60 1.91 25.88
N SER A 17 -10.27 2.45 24.85
CA SER A 17 -10.01 3.80 24.32
C SER A 17 -10.12 4.91 25.34
N LEU A 18 -11.06 4.80 26.29
CA LEU A 18 -11.31 5.86 27.30
C LEU A 18 -10.06 6.28 28.08
N ALA A 19 -9.10 5.37 28.27
CA ALA A 19 -7.83 5.66 28.94
C ALA A 19 -6.88 6.53 28.10
N TYR A 20 -7.15 6.66 26.80
CA TYR A 20 -6.30 7.33 25.82
C TYR A 20 -6.97 8.53 25.15
N LEU A 21 -8.28 8.74 25.35
CA LEU A 21 -9.00 9.87 24.78
C LEU A 21 -8.70 11.17 25.56
N GLY A 22 -8.26 12.20 24.82
CA GLY A 22 -8.27 13.59 25.27
C GLY A 22 -9.57 14.29 24.89
N GLY A 23 -9.52 15.57 24.51
CA GLY A 23 -10.67 16.30 23.99
C GLY A 23 -11.05 15.91 22.56
N GLY A 24 -12.25 16.31 22.11
CA GLY A 24 -12.66 16.22 20.72
C GLY A 24 -13.28 14.88 20.30
N TRP A 25 -13.78 14.06 21.24
CA TRP A 25 -14.40 12.77 20.94
C TRP A 25 -15.85 12.71 21.39
N ALA A 26 -16.67 12.06 20.58
CA ALA A 26 -18.04 11.69 20.94
C ALA A 26 -18.05 10.53 21.93
N ARG A 27 -19.25 10.17 22.42
CA ARG A 27 -19.45 8.91 23.12
C ARG A 27 -19.19 7.75 22.16
N SER A 28 -18.47 6.72 22.63
CA SER A 28 -18.15 5.52 21.83
C SER A 28 -19.43 4.77 21.41
N GLU A 29 -19.45 4.39 20.15
CA GLU A 29 -20.46 3.53 19.54
C GLU A 29 -20.00 2.05 19.56
N PRO A 30 -20.83 1.08 19.16
CA PRO A 30 -20.46 -0.34 19.27
C PRO A 30 -19.13 -0.72 18.61
N GLU A 31 -18.76 -0.08 17.52
CA GLU A 31 -17.58 -0.46 16.71
C GLU A 31 -16.52 0.65 16.59
N PHE A 32 -16.86 1.89 16.88
CA PHE A 32 -15.97 3.05 16.68
C PHE A 32 -16.34 4.24 17.58
N THR A 33 -15.54 5.28 17.51
CA THR A 33 -15.79 6.58 18.16
C THR A 33 -15.59 7.71 17.16
N TRP A 34 -16.60 8.60 17.06
CA TRP A 34 -16.52 9.80 16.20
C TRP A 34 -15.61 10.87 16.81
N THR A 35 -14.85 11.53 15.96
CA THR A 35 -14.26 12.83 16.25
C THR A 35 -15.34 13.90 16.23
N ILE A 36 -15.25 14.91 17.10
CA ILE A 36 -16.18 16.06 17.15
C ILE A 36 -15.43 17.40 17.18
N GLY A 37 -16.03 18.41 16.56
CA GLY A 37 -15.42 19.74 16.45
C GLY A 37 -14.38 19.81 15.35
N SER A 38 -13.26 20.49 15.57
CA SER A 38 -12.18 20.70 14.58
C SER A 38 -10.88 19.98 14.89
N GLU A 39 -10.74 19.41 16.11
CA GLU A 39 -9.58 18.63 16.52
C GLU A 39 -9.93 17.62 17.62
N SER A 40 -9.20 16.51 17.64
CA SER A 40 -9.31 15.45 18.64
C SER A 40 -7.93 15.01 19.10
N HIS A 41 -7.81 14.59 20.36
CA HIS A 41 -6.53 14.25 20.96
C HIS A 41 -6.48 12.80 21.43
N LEU A 42 -5.35 12.12 21.16
CA LEU A 42 -5.02 10.83 21.74
C LEU A 42 -3.79 11.00 22.65
N LEU A 43 -3.86 10.42 23.84
CA LEU A 43 -2.85 10.52 24.89
C LEU A 43 -2.15 9.16 25.05
N PHE A 44 -0.95 9.06 24.50
CA PHE A 44 -0.15 7.82 24.61
C PHE A 44 0.79 7.87 25.81
N PRO A 45 1.20 6.70 26.33
CA PRO A 45 2.27 6.63 27.32
C PRO A 45 3.58 7.13 26.74
N PRO A 46 4.58 7.47 27.60
CA PRO A 46 5.90 7.88 27.13
C PRO A 46 6.54 6.83 26.22
N LEU A 47 7.11 7.29 25.11
CA LEU A 47 7.83 6.43 24.18
C LEU A 47 9.30 6.30 24.61
N LYS A 48 9.95 5.18 24.23
CA LYS A 48 11.38 5.02 24.44
C LYS A 48 12.16 5.96 23.51
N PRO A 49 13.02 6.86 24.03
CA PRO A 49 13.59 7.96 23.24
C PRO A 49 14.54 7.55 22.11
N ALA A 50 15.03 6.31 22.11
CA ALA A 50 15.96 5.81 21.10
C ALA A 50 15.26 5.07 19.96
N ASP A 51 13.99 4.72 20.12
CA ASP A 51 13.23 3.89 19.19
C ASP A 51 12.47 4.76 18.17
N GLU A 52 12.20 4.19 17.00
CA GLU A 52 11.23 4.72 16.04
C GLU A 52 9.95 3.91 16.14
N TYR A 53 8.83 4.56 15.85
CA TYR A 53 7.51 3.93 15.91
C TYR A 53 6.73 4.16 14.63
N VAL A 54 5.69 3.35 14.44
CA VAL A 54 4.64 3.60 13.47
C VAL A 54 3.30 3.58 14.20
N LEU A 55 2.56 4.67 14.11
CA LEU A 55 1.18 4.77 14.56
C LEU A 55 0.28 4.41 13.38
N THR A 56 -0.63 3.44 13.54
CA THR A 56 -1.69 3.20 12.56
C THR A 56 -3.03 3.67 13.13
N LEU A 57 -3.89 4.21 12.25
CA LEU A 57 -5.24 4.66 12.54
C LEU A 57 -6.20 4.06 11.51
N ASP A 58 -7.17 3.30 11.94
CA ASP A 58 -8.26 2.82 11.09
C ASP A 58 -9.42 3.79 11.17
N VAL A 59 -9.68 4.53 10.07
CA VAL A 59 -10.58 5.68 10.02
C VAL A 59 -11.71 5.48 9.03
N ILE A 60 -12.87 6.01 9.36
CA ILE A 60 -14.09 5.99 8.54
C ILE A 60 -14.59 7.43 8.41
N PRO A 61 -14.42 8.10 7.25
CA PRO A 61 -14.84 9.48 7.10
C PRO A 61 -16.35 9.61 7.02
N PHE A 62 -16.88 10.72 7.52
CA PHE A 62 -18.25 11.15 7.24
C PHE A 62 -18.28 11.82 5.86
N ILE A 63 -18.97 11.21 4.91
CA ILE A 63 -19.04 11.64 3.51
C ILE A 63 -20.49 11.88 3.12
N HIS A 64 -20.74 13.04 2.51
CA HIS A 64 -22.05 13.42 1.95
C HIS A 64 -21.85 14.22 0.64
N PRO A 65 -21.64 13.57 -0.51
CA PRO A 65 -21.47 14.25 -1.78
C PRO A 65 -22.80 14.91 -2.27
N PRO A 66 -22.74 16.06 -2.94
CA PRO A 66 -21.51 16.78 -3.33
C PRO A 66 -20.94 17.71 -2.25
N GLU A 67 -21.64 17.95 -1.12
CA GLU A 67 -21.34 19.00 -0.14
C GLU A 67 -20.11 18.65 0.71
N ALA A 68 -19.97 17.38 1.09
CA ALA A 68 -18.86 16.86 1.88
C ALA A 68 -18.24 15.59 1.23
N PRO A 69 -17.56 15.72 0.08
CA PRO A 69 -17.04 14.56 -0.67
C PRO A 69 -15.79 13.94 -0.04
N ALA A 70 -15.13 14.65 0.86
CA ALA A 70 -13.94 14.20 1.57
C ALA A 70 -13.78 14.94 2.90
N GLN A 71 -12.98 14.33 3.82
CA GLN A 71 -12.60 14.93 5.09
C GLN A 71 -11.08 15.06 5.13
N ARG A 72 -10.56 16.25 5.40
CA ARG A 72 -9.13 16.48 5.57
C ARG A 72 -8.71 16.12 6.99
N LEU A 73 -7.66 15.30 7.09
CA LEU A 73 -7.02 14.94 8.34
C LEU A 73 -5.57 15.43 8.33
N ILE A 74 -5.17 16.18 9.37
CA ILE A 74 -3.78 16.54 9.64
C ILE A 74 -3.40 15.93 10.98
N VAL A 75 -2.32 15.16 11.00
CA VAL A 75 -1.84 14.49 12.22
C VAL A 75 -0.57 15.16 12.70
N SER A 76 -0.59 15.60 13.96
CA SER A 76 0.59 16.12 14.65
C SER A 76 0.91 15.27 15.88
N ILE A 77 2.19 15.13 16.19
CA ILE A 77 2.68 14.48 17.40
C ILE A 77 3.52 15.48 18.15
N SER A 78 3.10 15.83 19.37
CA SER A 78 3.78 16.85 20.18
C SER A 78 4.16 18.09 19.34
N ASP A 79 3.16 18.69 18.68
CA ASP A 79 3.26 19.89 17.81
C ASP A 79 4.03 19.71 16.48
N THR A 80 4.55 18.53 16.20
CA THR A 80 5.20 18.24 14.92
C THR A 80 4.20 17.57 13.97
N VAL A 81 3.89 18.20 12.83
CA VAL A 81 3.06 17.57 11.78
C VAL A 81 3.82 16.37 11.22
N VAL A 82 3.19 15.20 11.28
CA VAL A 82 3.76 13.94 10.79
C VAL A 82 3.11 13.47 9.50
N GLY A 83 1.95 14.01 9.14
CA GLY A 83 1.30 13.74 7.87
C GLY A 83 -0.05 14.43 7.72
N SER A 84 -0.57 14.40 6.49
CA SER A 84 -1.92 14.88 6.17
C SER A 84 -2.47 14.15 4.95
N CYS A 85 -3.78 13.88 4.96
CA CYS A 85 -4.47 13.25 3.84
C CYS A 85 -5.92 13.73 3.72
N ASN A 86 -6.54 13.47 2.56
CA ASN A 86 -7.95 13.66 2.32
C ASN A 86 -8.65 12.30 2.31
N LEU A 87 -9.62 12.13 3.18
CA LEU A 87 -10.35 10.89 3.40
C LEU A 87 -11.67 10.92 2.63
N SER A 88 -11.82 10.12 1.59
CA SER A 88 -13.06 9.94 0.82
C SER A 88 -13.68 8.54 0.99
N ARG A 89 -13.03 7.66 1.76
CA ARG A 89 -13.45 6.28 2.02
C ARG A 89 -12.81 5.75 3.31
N PRO A 90 -13.33 4.66 3.91
CA PRO A 90 -12.68 3.99 5.02
C PRO A 90 -11.24 3.58 4.68
N THR A 91 -10.28 4.00 5.50
CA THR A 91 -8.84 3.89 5.18
C THR A 91 -8.04 3.55 6.44
N LEU A 92 -7.07 2.66 6.30
CA LEU A 92 -6.04 2.42 7.32
C LEU A 92 -4.83 3.32 7.00
N LEU A 93 -4.50 4.21 7.93
CA LEU A 93 -3.38 5.16 7.81
C LEU A 93 -2.21 4.73 8.67
N GLY A 94 -0.98 5.04 8.24
CA GLY A 94 0.25 4.78 8.99
C GLY A 94 1.14 6.02 9.07
N TYR A 95 1.54 6.41 10.28
CA TYR A 95 2.38 7.57 10.54
C TYR A 95 3.69 7.16 11.18
N ARG A 96 4.81 7.47 10.53
CA ARG A 96 6.13 7.19 11.09
C ARG A 96 6.51 8.24 12.12
N ILE A 97 6.85 7.78 13.33
CA ILE A 97 7.31 8.60 14.45
C ILE A 97 8.81 8.42 14.59
N ARG A 98 9.59 9.41 14.17
CA ARG A 98 11.05 9.35 14.27
C ARG A 98 11.48 9.52 15.73
N ALA A 99 12.62 8.94 16.09
CA ALA A 99 13.19 9.03 17.45
C ALA A 99 13.33 10.48 17.96
N ALA A 100 13.57 11.47 17.10
CA ALA A 100 13.63 12.87 17.47
C ALA A 100 12.29 13.40 17.98
N VAL A 101 11.17 12.96 17.42
CA VAL A 101 9.80 13.33 17.84
C VAL A 101 9.43 12.60 19.12
N ALA A 102 9.79 11.33 19.23
CA ALA A 102 9.53 10.51 20.43
C ALA A 102 10.20 11.03 21.71
N ARG A 103 11.29 11.80 21.59
CA ARG A 103 12.06 12.36 22.72
C ARG A 103 11.46 13.62 23.37
N GLN A 104 10.47 14.24 22.76
CA GLN A 104 10.08 15.62 23.09
C GLN A 104 9.16 15.75 24.30
N SER A 105 8.60 14.67 24.86
CA SER A 105 7.54 14.79 25.86
C SER A 105 7.48 13.60 26.83
N GLU A 106 7.14 13.90 28.10
CA GLU A 106 6.80 12.90 29.12
C GLU A 106 5.53 12.11 28.76
N ARG A 107 4.71 12.64 27.87
CA ARG A 107 3.47 12.00 27.35
C ARG A 107 3.35 12.35 25.88
N MET A 108 3.21 11.37 25.02
CA MET A 108 3.00 11.63 23.59
C MET A 108 1.53 12.01 23.35
N VAL A 109 1.33 13.23 22.87
CA VAL A 109 0.01 13.71 22.43
C VAL A 109 -0.06 13.63 20.91
N VAL A 110 -1.04 12.89 20.40
CA VAL A 110 -1.38 12.88 18.99
C VAL A 110 -2.60 13.76 18.78
N THR A 111 -2.44 14.81 18.00
CA THR A 111 -3.51 15.75 17.62
C THR A 111 -3.98 15.41 16.22
N LEU A 112 -5.27 15.15 16.09
CA LEU A 112 -5.98 14.90 14.84
C LEU A 112 -6.77 16.16 14.51
N GLN A 113 -6.27 17.01 13.61
CA GLN A 113 -7.00 18.17 13.13
C GLN A 113 -7.89 17.79 11.95
N HIS A 114 -9.15 18.20 12.03
CA HIS A 114 -10.19 17.88 11.03
C HIS A 114 -11.03 19.11 10.71
N PRO A 115 -10.47 20.05 9.95
CA PRO A 115 -11.07 21.37 9.72
C PRO A 115 -12.34 21.35 8.86
N ASP A 116 -12.61 20.24 8.18
CA ASP A 116 -13.74 20.10 7.26
C ASP A 116 -14.94 19.38 7.90
N ALA A 117 -14.96 19.27 9.25
CA ALA A 117 -16.05 18.65 9.98
C ALA A 117 -17.39 19.34 9.69
N VAL A 118 -18.44 18.55 9.46
CA VAL A 118 -19.78 19.00 9.09
C VAL A 118 -20.85 18.42 10.03
N ARG A 119 -22.02 19.03 10.06
CA ARG A 119 -23.15 18.51 10.83
C ARG A 119 -24.05 17.67 9.94
N PRO A 120 -24.32 16.40 10.27
CA PRO A 120 -25.27 15.57 9.52
C PRO A 120 -26.66 16.20 9.39
N LYS A 121 -27.11 16.91 10.41
CA LYS A 121 -28.39 17.66 10.41
C LYS A 121 -28.51 18.68 9.28
N ASP A 122 -27.40 19.28 8.84
CA ASP A 122 -27.43 20.32 7.79
C ASP A 122 -27.77 19.72 6.41
N PHE A 123 -27.71 18.41 6.26
CA PHE A 123 -28.06 17.69 5.01
C PHE A 123 -29.49 17.15 5.00
N GLY A 124 -30.21 17.23 6.13
CA GLY A 124 -31.63 16.84 6.20
C GLY A 124 -31.89 15.34 6.45
N ASP A 125 -30.86 14.51 6.50
CA ASP A 125 -30.99 13.06 6.62
C ASP A 125 -30.88 12.57 8.08
N SER A 126 -30.56 13.46 9.02
CA SER A 126 -30.30 13.12 10.43
C SER A 126 -30.62 14.28 11.37
N ASP A 127 -30.98 13.97 12.62
CA ASP A 127 -31.11 14.96 13.70
C ASP A 127 -29.77 15.24 14.42
N ASP A 128 -28.67 14.60 14.01
CA ASP A 128 -27.36 14.75 14.63
C ASP A 128 -26.78 16.13 14.35
N ASP A 129 -26.60 16.93 15.39
CA ASP A 129 -26.09 18.30 15.36
C ASP A 129 -24.60 18.42 15.71
N ARG A 130 -23.92 17.29 15.95
CA ARG A 130 -22.47 17.26 16.17
C ARG A 130 -21.72 17.61 14.88
N TYR A 131 -20.58 18.31 15.03
CA TYR A 131 -19.63 18.45 13.92
C TYR A 131 -18.79 17.19 13.83
N LEU A 132 -19.01 16.36 12.82
CA LEU A 132 -18.34 15.10 12.58
C LEU A 132 -17.39 15.22 11.39
N ALA A 133 -16.22 14.58 11.49
CA ALA A 133 -15.29 14.45 10.38
C ALA A 133 -15.03 12.98 10.03
N PHE A 134 -14.59 12.19 10.98
CA PHE A 134 -14.39 10.74 10.80
C PHE A 134 -14.53 10.01 12.13
N ALA A 135 -14.88 8.74 12.06
CA ALA A 135 -14.81 7.83 13.16
C ALA A 135 -13.48 7.07 13.14
N VAL A 136 -13.00 6.66 14.32
CA VAL A 136 -11.84 5.79 14.48
C VAL A 136 -12.33 4.48 15.09
N SER A 137 -11.95 3.35 14.48
CA SER A 137 -12.26 2.00 14.99
C SER A 137 -11.10 1.43 15.81
N GLU A 138 -9.87 1.66 15.36
CA GLU A 138 -8.66 1.13 16.00
C GLU A 138 -7.47 2.06 15.80
N ALA A 139 -6.60 2.14 16.81
CA ALA A 139 -5.25 2.70 16.69
C ALA A 139 -4.24 1.69 17.23
N LYS A 140 -3.12 1.51 16.52
CA LYS A 140 -2.01 0.66 16.97
C LYS A 140 -0.71 1.42 16.93
N LEU A 141 0.11 1.20 17.94
CA LEU A 141 1.47 1.72 18.00
C LEU A 141 2.45 0.56 17.88
N TYR A 142 3.24 0.60 16.81
CA TYR A 142 4.27 -0.40 16.53
C TYR A 142 5.66 0.21 16.78
N ARG A 143 6.51 -0.52 17.48
CA ARG A 143 7.92 -0.20 17.62
C ARG A 143 8.71 -0.84 16.48
N VAL A 144 9.60 -0.06 15.86
CA VAL A 144 10.51 -0.54 14.83
C VAL A 144 11.68 -1.24 15.49
N LEU A 145 11.80 -2.54 15.29
CA LEU A 145 12.90 -3.34 15.79
C LEU A 145 14.11 -3.25 14.86
N ASN A 146 15.30 -3.48 15.42
CA ASN A 146 16.55 -3.60 14.65
C ASN A 146 16.83 -2.42 13.69
N LEU A 147 16.48 -1.17 14.10
CA LEU A 147 16.60 0.04 13.28
C LEU A 147 18.02 0.22 12.70
N SER A 148 19.06 -0.12 13.45
CA SER A 148 20.45 -0.06 12.98
C SER A 148 20.73 -1.06 11.85
N GLN A 149 20.14 -2.24 11.89
CA GLN A 149 20.25 -3.25 10.82
C GLN A 149 19.44 -2.82 9.60
N LEU A 150 18.23 -2.28 9.79
CA LEU A 150 17.43 -1.72 8.72
C LEU A 150 18.18 -0.62 7.96
N ARG A 151 18.80 0.34 8.66
CA ARG A 151 19.59 1.41 8.04
C ARG A 151 20.81 0.90 7.28
N ARG A 152 21.35 -0.25 7.62
CA ARG A 152 22.45 -0.89 6.89
C ARG A 152 21.96 -1.71 5.69
N ARG A 153 20.77 -2.26 5.79
CA ARG A 153 20.13 -3.11 4.76
C ARG A 153 19.56 -2.35 3.59
N TYR A 154 19.13 -1.09 3.80
CA TYR A 154 18.35 -0.35 2.82
C TYR A 154 19.05 0.95 2.41
N LEU A 155 18.80 1.34 1.17
CA LEU A 155 19.30 2.61 0.63
C LEU A 155 18.73 3.80 1.44
N PRO A 156 19.48 4.91 1.54
CA PRO A 156 19.02 6.10 2.24
C PRO A 156 17.79 6.69 1.56
N ALA A 157 16.85 7.21 2.36
CA ALA A 157 15.72 7.97 1.84
C ALA A 157 16.20 9.19 1.05
N GLY A 158 15.46 9.54 -0.01
CA GLY A 158 15.79 10.64 -0.91
C GLY A 158 16.72 10.27 -2.07
N LEU A 159 17.23 9.04 -2.13
CA LEU A 159 17.95 8.57 -3.32
C LEU A 159 16.97 8.40 -4.48
N MET A 160 17.22 9.08 -5.58
CA MET A 160 16.36 9.04 -6.76
C MET A 160 17.18 8.71 -8.02
N LEU A 161 16.65 7.81 -8.85
CA LEU A 161 17.14 7.53 -10.19
C LEU A 161 16.17 8.08 -11.26
N GLY A 162 16.72 8.51 -12.40
CA GLY A 162 15.93 9.04 -13.53
C GLY A 162 15.55 10.53 -13.43
N SER A 163 16.05 11.26 -12.39
CA SER A 163 15.81 12.70 -12.23
C SER A 163 16.88 13.62 -12.82
N ALA A 164 18.04 13.07 -13.18
CA ALA A 164 19.13 13.86 -13.76
C ALA A 164 18.96 14.05 -15.26
N PRO A 165 19.63 15.03 -15.87
CA PRO A 165 19.40 15.49 -17.24
C PRO A 165 19.94 14.51 -18.28
N GLU A 166 19.41 13.31 -18.32
CA GLU A 166 19.36 12.49 -19.53
C GLU A 166 18.44 13.17 -20.56
N ARG A 167 18.22 14.49 -20.38
CA ARG A 167 17.29 15.32 -21.17
C ARG A 167 17.61 15.36 -22.65
N ASP A 168 18.86 15.12 -23.00
CA ASP A 168 19.32 15.36 -24.39
C ASP A 168 19.46 14.07 -25.21
N ALA A 169 19.31 12.88 -24.60
CA ALA A 169 19.47 11.62 -25.33
C ALA A 169 18.22 10.73 -25.40
N VAL A 170 17.14 11.02 -24.65
CA VAL A 170 16.08 10.03 -24.39
C VAL A 170 14.66 10.56 -24.62
N GLY A 171 14.48 11.81 -25.01
CA GLY A 171 13.15 12.46 -25.12
C GLY A 171 12.21 11.82 -26.16
N ASP A 172 12.75 11.27 -27.26
CA ASP A 172 11.97 10.78 -28.40
C ASP A 172 12.52 9.46 -28.97
N LEU A 173 12.98 8.53 -28.13
CA LEU A 173 13.43 7.22 -28.62
C LEU A 173 12.24 6.41 -29.17
N PRO A 174 12.34 5.81 -30.37
CA PRO A 174 11.37 4.85 -30.86
C PRO A 174 11.19 3.67 -29.89
N ILE A 175 10.02 3.04 -29.89
CA ILE A 175 9.68 1.94 -28.95
C ILE A 175 10.76 0.84 -28.86
N GLY A 176 11.53 0.58 -29.94
CA GLY A 176 12.64 -0.38 -29.95
C GLY A 176 13.83 0.02 -29.05
N ASP A 177 14.09 1.32 -28.92
CA ASP A 177 15.28 1.82 -28.22
C ASP A 177 15.12 1.79 -26.69
N TRP A 178 13.89 1.84 -26.16
CA TRP A 178 13.64 1.69 -24.71
C TRP A 178 13.93 0.28 -24.20
N ALA A 179 13.67 -0.74 -25.01
CA ALA A 179 14.01 -2.12 -24.67
C ALA A 179 15.53 -2.29 -24.57
N ASP A 180 16.28 -1.76 -25.52
CA ASP A 180 17.74 -1.77 -25.53
C ASP A 180 18.31 -0.96 -24.35
N TRP A 181 17.75 0.22 -24.07
CA TRP A 181 18.11 1.02 -22.92
C TRP A 181 17.88 0.27 -21.59
N ALA A 182 16.71 -0.36 -21.41
CA ALA A 182 16.39 -1.10 -20.19
C ALA A 182 17.33 -2.31 -20.02
N THR A 183 17.62 -3.02 -21.13
CA THR A 183 18.56 -4.14 -21.15
C THR A 183 19.98 -3.70 -20.80
N ALA A 184 20.48 -2.63 -21.41
CA ALA A 184 21.80 -2.08 -21.10
C ALA A 184 21.90 -1.62 -19.63
N ARG A 185 20.84 -1.00 -19.10
CA ARG A 185 20.78 -0.50 -17.72
C ARG A 185 20.72 -1.59 -16.68
N THR A 186 20.00 -2.68 -16.97
CA THR A 186 19.73 -3.75 -15.99
C THR A 186 20.56 -5.00 -16.23
N GLY A 187 21.07 -5.23 -17.43
CA GLY A 187 21.67 -6.49 -17.86
C GLY A 187 20.66 -7.63 -17.96
N LEU A 188 19.36 -7.34 -18.04
CA LEU A 188 18.27 -8.31 -18.17
C LEU A 188 17.55 -8.09 -19.50
N THR A 189 17.06 -9.17 -20.11
CA THR A 189 16.07 -9.08 -21.17
C THR A 189 14.76 -8.51 -20.65
N ILE A 190 13.89 -8.03 -21.52
CA ILE A 190 12.60 -7.45 -21.11
C ILE A 190 11.71 -8.44 -20.35
N PRO A 191 11.56 -9.70 -20.79
CA PRO A 191 10.84 -10.70 -19.99
C PRO A 191 11.48 -10.95 -18.60
N GLU A 192 12.81 -11.10 -18.53
CA GLU A 192 13.51 -11.30 -17.27
C GLU A 192 13.33 -10.11 -16.32
N LEU A 193 13.36 -8.88 -16.83
CA LEU A 193 13.08 -7.68 -16.06
C LEU A 193 11.66 -7.72 -15.51
N ALA A 194 10.66 -8.01 -16.34
CA ALA A 194 9.25 -8.07 -15.94
C ALA A 194 8.98 -9.17 -14.90
N PHE A 195 9.70 -10.29 -14.94
CA PHE A 195 9.62 -11.35 -13.94
C PHE A 195 10.18 -10.96 -12.56
N LYS A 196 10.96 -9.87 -12.44
CA LYS A 196 11.43 -9.36 -11.14
C LYS A 196 10.34 -8.66 -10.33
N PHE A 197 9.16 -8.50 -10.89
CA PHE A 197 8.06 -7.76 -10.28
C PHE A 197 6.84 -8.63 -10.06
N GLU A 198 6.10 -8.33 -8.98
CA GLU A 198 4.81 -8.94 -8.65
C GLU A 198 3.77 -7.85 -8.43
N SER A 199 2.62 -7.93 -9.10
CA SER A 199 1.50 -7.01 -8.88
C SER A 199 0.82 -7.31 -7.55
N VAL A 200 0.52 -6.28 -6.75
CA VAL A 200 -0.25 -6.42 -5.52
C VAL A 200 -1.63 -5.78 -5.61
N GLY A 201 -2.18 -5.67 -6.82
CA GLY A 201 -3.59 -5.35 -7.04
C GLY A 201 -3.89 -3.91 -7.45
N GLU A 202 -5.08 -3.49 -7.16
CA GLU A 202 -5.93 -2.39 -7.56
C GLU A 202 -6.52 -2.57 -8.99
N ASN A 203 -5.73 -2.93 -9.99
CA ASN A 203 -6.24 -3.25 -11.33
C ASN A 203 -5.26 -4.13 -12.12
N CYS A 204 -5.63 -4.45 -13.37
CA CYS A 204 -4.88 -5.35 -14.24
C CYS A 204 -3.78 -4.66 -15.08
N GLU A 205 -3.59 -3.34 -14.99
CA GLU A 205 -2.68 -2.59 -15.87
C GLU A 205 -1.24 -3.13 -15.83
N PHE A 206 -0.69 -3.35 -14.63
CA PHE A 206 0.66 -3.89 -14.51
C PHE A 206 0.77 -5.33 -15.03
N GLY A 207 -0.25 -6.15 -14.83
CA GLY A 207 -0.32 -7.50 -15.41
C GLY A 207 -0.33 -7.49 -16.94
N LEU A 208 -1.01 -6.50 -17.55
CA LEU A 208 -1.01 -6.31 -18.99
C LEU A 208 0.34 -5.78 -19.51
N PHE A 209 1.02 -4.92 -18.74
CA PHE A 209 2.40 -4.54 -19.03
C PHE A 209 3.32 -5.76 -19.07
N GLN A 210 3.26 -6.65 -18.06
CA GLN A 210 4.06 -7.88 -18.04
C GLN A 210 3.77 -8.76 -19.26
N ARG A 211 2.48 -8.89 -19.65
CA ARG A 211 2.09 -9.64 -20.87
C ARG A 211 2.70 -9.07 -22.12
N ARG A 212 2.74 -7.72 -22.26
CA ARG A 212 3.42 -7.06 -23.40
C ARG A 212 4.94 -7.20 -23.39
N CYS A 213 5.52 -7.56 -22.22
CA CYS A 213 6.93 -7.92 -22.08
C CYS A 213 7.20 -9.41 -22.38
N ASP A 214 6.24 -10.17 -22.91
CA ASP A 214 6.29 -11.64 -23.06
C ASP A 214 6.59 -12.36 -21.73
N ALA A 215 6.10 -11.79 -20.60
CA ALA A 215 6.25 -12.34 -19.26
C ALA A 215 4.86 -12.67 -18.69
N GLU A 216 4.62 -13.95 -18.34
CA GLU A 216 3.37 -14.43 -17.77
C GLU A 216 3.61 -15.04 -16.37
N PRO A 217 4.05 -14.25 -15.36
CA PRO A 217 4.19 -14.76 -14.00
C PRO A 217 2.82 -15.16 -13.45
N LEU A 218 2.80 -16.24 -12.68
CA LEU A 218 1.62 -16.66 -11.93
C LEU A 218 1.53 -15.80 -10.66
N GLY A 219 0.67 -14.80 -10.64
CA GLY A 219 0.48 -13.88 -9.53
C GLY A 219 -0.94 -13.90 -8.99
N LEU A 220 -1.08 -13.91 -7.66
CA LEU A 220 -2.39 -13.90 -6.98
C LEU A 220 -3.21 -12.65 -7.35
N LEU A 221 -2.55 -11.50 -7.36
CA LEU A 221 -3.19 -10.19 -7.53
C LEU A 221 -2.94 -9.56 -8.90
N ARG A 222 -2.33 -10.30 -9.84
CA ARG A 222 -1.90 -9.77 -11.14
C ARG A 222 -3.02 -9.17 -11.98
N PHE A 223 -4.18 -9.76 -11.95
CA PHE A 223 -5.37 -9.32 -12.70
C PHE A 223 -6.58 -9.08 -11.78
N SER A 224 -6.32 -8.91 -10.48
CA SER A 224 -7.35 -8.70 -9.48
C SER A 224 -7.49 -7.24 -9.12
N SER A 225 -8.71 -6.86 -8.77
CA SER A 225 -9.03 -5.61 -8.10
C SER A 225 -9.49 -5.90 -6.68
N THR A 226 -9.01 -5.15 -5.71
CA THR A 226 -9.50 -5.16 -4.32
C THR A 226 -9.19 -3.82 -3.66
N PHE A 227 -9.98 -3.45 -2.64
CA PHE A 227 -9.70 -2.24 -1.86
C PHE A 227 -8.46 -2.43 -0.99
N MET A 228 -7.65 -1.37 -0.85
CA MET A 228 -6.41 -1.34 -0.06
C MET A 228 -6.58 -1.96 1.33
N ARG A 229 -7.65 -1.63 2.05
CA ARG A 229 -7.94 -2.18 3.40
C ARG A 229 -8.09 -3.70 3.39
N ASN A 230 -8.78 -4.24 2.39
CA ASN A 230 -8.95 -5.68 2.22
C ASN A 230 -7.64 -6.36 1.81
N LEU A 231 -6.86 -5.71 0.94
CA LEU A 231 -5.52 -6.16 0.57
C LEU A 231 -4.62 -6.28 1.80
N ILE A 232 -4.55 -5.22 2.63
CA ILE A 232 -3.75 -5.23 3.87
C ILE A 232 -4.19 -6.36 4.78
N ARG A 233 -5.51 -6.51 5.02
CA ARG A 233 -6.07 -7.60 5.83
C ARG A 233 -5.73 -8.97 5.28
N GLY A 234 -5.80 -9.13 3.95
CA GLY A 234 -5.42 -10.36 3.27
C GLY A 234 -3.94 -10.70 3.47
N VAL A 235 -3.06 -9.74 3.23
CA VAL A 235 -1.62 -9.92 3.44
C VAL A 235 -1.30 -10.23 4.91
N GLU A 236 -1.85 -9.48 5.86
CA GLU A 236 -1.61 -9.67 7.30
C GLU A 236 -2.01 -11.08 7.78
N SER A 237 -3.11 -11.62 7.26
CA SER A 237 -3.58 -12.99 7.56
C SER A 237 -2.97 -14.06 6.66
N ALA A 238 -1.99 -13.74 5.81
CA ALA A 238 -1.49 -14.60 4.75
C ALA A 238 -2.63 -15.13 3.86
N PHE A 239 -3.67 -14.33 3.63
CA PHE A 239 -4.90 -14.70 2.93
C PHE A 239 -5.50 -16.02 3.47
N ALA A 240 -5.60 -16.16 4.80
CA ALA A 240 -6.14 -17.36 5.44
C ALA A 240 -7.51 -17.72 4.86
N ASP A 241 -7.69 -19.02 4.53
CA ASP A 241 -8.91 -19.60 3.94
C ASP A 241 -9.33 -19.01 2.57
N LEU A 242 -8.43 -18.28 1.90
CA LEU A 242 -8.68 -17.87 0.51
C LEU A 242 -8.83 -19.11 -0.37
N GLY A 243 -9.91 -19.13 -1.17
CA GLY A 243 -10.23 -20.25 -2.06
C GLY A 243 -11.17 -21.27 -1.43
N GLU A 244 -11.87 -20.93 -0.35
CA GLU A 244 -13.03 -21.72 0.05
C GLU A 244 -14.18 -21.53 -0.95
N GLN A 245 -14.85 -22.63 -1.34
CA GLN A 245 -15.81 -22.62 -2.46
C GLN A 245 -17.02 -21.73 -2.18
N GLU A 246 -17.44 -21.62 -0.93
CA GLU A 246 -18.56 -20.78 -0.50
C GLU A 246 -18.30 -19.28 -0.70
N ASP A 247 -17.03 -18.84 -0.65
CA ASP A 247 -16.64 -17.44 -0.84
C ASP A 247 -16.44 -17.07 -2.32
N ILE A 248 -16.50 -18.05 -3.25
CA ILE A 248 -16.26 -17.81 -4.68
C ILE A 248 -17.59 -17.70 -5.42
N GLU A 249 -17.86 -16.55 -5.97
CA GLU A 249 -19.06 -16.25 -6.74
C GLU A 249 -18.71 -15.93 -8.21
N PRO A 250 -18.84 -16.89 -9.14
CA PRO A 250 -18.75 -16.60 -10.56
C PRO A 250 -19.99 -15.84 -11.03
N ARG A 251 -19.79 -14.66 -11.63
CA ARG A 251 -20.85 -13.84 -12.22
C ARG A 251 -20.61 -13.67 -13.70
N LEU A 252 -21.67 -13.77 -14.52
CA LEU A 252 -21.60 -13.46 -15.94
C LEU A 252 -21.75 -11.95 -16.13
N GLU A 253 -20.68 -11.30 -16.59
CA GLU A 253 -20.62 -9.86 -16.83
C GLU A 253 -20.17 -9.54 -18.26
N GLY A 254 -20.39 -8.31 -18.71
CA GLY A 254 -20.01 -7.82 -20.02
C GLY A 254 -21.15 -7.74 -21.02
N GLY A 255 -20.82 -7.39 -22.28
CA GLY A 255 -21.75 -7.13 -23.36
C GLY A 255 -22.25 -8.41 -24.08
N PRO A 256 -22.20 -8.46 -25.45
CA PRO A 256 -22.73 -9.57 -26.22
C PRO A 256 -22.06 -10.92 -25.99
N ARG A 257 -20.81 -10.93 -25.53
CA ARG A 257 -20.07 -12.11 -25.10
C ARG A 257 -19.78 -11.99 -23.62
N ARG A 258 -20.64 -12.57 -22.78
CA ARG A 258 -20.51 -12.50 -21.32
C ARG A 258 -19.36 -13.38 -20.84
N GLU A 259 -18.54 -12.82 -19.99
CA GLU A 259 -17.42 -13.48 -19.33
C GLU A 259 -17.78 -13.83 -17.89
N PHE A 260 -17.23 -14.91 -17.37
CA PHE A 260 -17.24 -15.18 -15.94
C PHE A 260 -16.23 -14.30 -15.21
N MET A 261 -16.74 -13.32 -14.47
CA MET A 261 -15.97 -12.60 -13.45
C MET A 261 -16.07 -13.36 -12.13
N ILE A 262 -14.97 -13.44 -11.41
CA ILE A 262 -14.99 -14.00 -10.05
C ILE A 262 -15.05 -12.87 -9.04
N HIS A 263 -16.03 -12.99 -8.14
CA HIS A 263 -16.14 -12.17 -6.93
C HIS A 263 -15.83 -13.07 -5.73
N GLU A 264 -14.66 -12.89 -5.14
CA GLU A 264 -14.27 -13.57 -3.91
C GLU A 264 -14.70 -12.69 -2.72
N GLN A 265 -15.51 -13.23 -1.82
CA GLN A 265 -16.26 -12.45 -0.82
C GLN A 265 -15.42 -12.09 0.42
N LYS A 266 -14.46 -12.94 0.80
CA LYS A 266 -13.70 -12.78 2.05
C LYS A 266 -12.74 -11.60 2.03
N TYR A 267 -12.02 -11.44 0.91
CA TYR A 267 -11.03 -10.38 0.71
C TYR A 267 -11.45 -9.38 -0.38
N GLY A 268 -12.65 -9.58 -0.95
CA GLY A 268 -13.19 -8.71 -1.97
C GLY A 268 -12.37 -8.68 -3.26
N LEU A 269 -11.80 -9.83 -3.65
CA LEU A 269 -11.07 -9.93 -4.90
C LEU A 269 -12.05 -10.04 -6.06
N VAL A 270 -11.87 -9.20 -7.08
CA VAL A 270 -12.63 -9.27 -8.32
C VAL A 270 -11.65 -9.40 -9.48
N TYR A 271 -11.83 -10.43 -10.34
CA TYR A 271 -10.92 -10.65 -11.46
C TYR A 271 -11.56 -11.37 -12.65
N HIS A 272 -10.95 -11.15 -13.81
CA HIS A 272 -11.29 -11.77 -15.08
C HIS A 272 -10.80 -13.22 -15.16
N THR A 273 -11.66 -14.13 -15.62
CA THR A 273 -11.28 -15.53 -15.87
C THR A 273 -10.91 -15.79 -17.33
N PHE A 274 -11.36 -14.92 -18.23
CA PHE A 274 -11.32 -15.12 -19.69
C PHE A 274 -12.05 -16.40 -20.15
N VAL A 275 -13.00 -16.88 -19.35
CA VAL A 275 -13.90 -17.99 -19.68
C VAL A 275 -15.29 -17.41 -19.92
N TYR A 276 -15.89 -17.75 -21.05
CA TYR A 276 -17.14 -17.15 -21.50
C TYR A 276 -18.33 -18.05 -21.25
N GLU A 277 -19.53 -17.45 -21.31
CA GLU A 277 -20.80 -18.14 -21.15
C GLU A 277 -20.90 -19.34 -22.08
N GLY A 278 -21.31 -20.50 -21.55
CA GLY A 278 -21.43 -21.76 -22.29
C GLY A 278 -20.12 -22.58 -22.37
N GLU A 279 -18.96 -22.03 -22.06
CA GLU A 279 -17.70 -22.77 -22.10
C GLU A 279 -17.51 -23.69 -20.90
N ARG A 280 -18.06 -23.30 -19.72
CA ARG A 280 -17.98 -24.07 -18.46
C ARG A 280 -19.24 -23.94 -17.63
N SER A 281 -19.50 -24.92 -16.76
CA SER A 281 -20.55 -24.83 -15.74
C SER A 281 -20.08 -23.99 -14.55
N LEU A 282 -21.03 -23.32 -13.85
CA LEU A 282 -20.77 -22.56 -12.65
C LEU A 282 -20.07 -23.38 -11.56
N TRP A 283 -20.47 -24.64 -11.40
CA TRP A 283 -19.87 -25.54 -10.42
C TRP A 283 -18.38 -25.77 -10.73
N LEU A 284 -18.05 -26.10 -11.98
CA LEU A 284 -16.70 -26.37 -12.43
C LEU A 284 -15.81 -25.10 -12.33
N MET A 285 -16.38 -23.93 -12.65
CA MET A 285 -15.70 -22.64 -12.45
C MET A 285 -15.32 -22.43 -11.00
N ARG A 286 -16.29 -22.61 -10.08
CA ARG A 286 -16.05 -22.43 -8.65
C ARG A 286 -14.97 -23.38 -8.12
N GLU A 287 -15.02 -24.66 -8.50
CA GLU A 287 -14.04 -25.66 -8.09
C GLU A 287 -12.62 -25.32 -8.58
N GLN A 288 -12.50 -24.96 -9.86
CA GLN A 288 -11.20 -24.63 -10.47
C GLN A 288 -10.60 -23.36 -9.90
N GLU A 289 -11.41 -22.31 -9.71
CA GLU A 289 -10.95 -21.05 -9.15
C GLU A 289 -10.59 -21.20 -7.66
N ALA A 290 -11.30 -22.04 -6.90
CA ALA A 290 -10.93 -22.38 -5.53
C ALA A 290 -9.53 -23.01 -5.47
N ALA A 291 -9.26 -24.00 -6.30
CA ALA A 291 -7.95 -24.65 -6.36
C ALA A 291 -6.85 -23.68 -6.83
N ARG A 292 -7.16 -22.84 -7.83
CA ARG A 292 -6.25 -21.80 -8.34
C ARG A 292 -5.88 -20.79 -7.28
N LEU A 293 -6.86 -20.26 -6.56
CA LEU A 293 -6.62 -19.27 -5.50
C LEU A 293 -5.76 -19.84 -4.37
N LYS A 294 -6.02 -21.10 -3.93
CA LYS A 294 -5.20 -21.77 -2.91
C LYS A 294 -3.74 -21.94 -3.37
N PHE A 295 -3.52 -22.28 -4.63
CA PHE A 295 -2.18 -22.37 -5.21
C PHE A 295 -1.47 -21.01 -5.28
N LEU A 296 -2.15 -19.98 -5.83
CA LEU A 296 -1.59 -18.64 -6.01
C LEU A 296 -1.31 -17.95 -4.67
N ARG A 297 -2.18 -18.17 -3.67
CA ARG A 297 -1.95 -17.74 -2.28
C ARG A 297 -0.61 -18.26 -1.74
N ARG A 298 -0.40 -19.58 -1.82
CA ARG A 298 0.84 -20.18 -1.32
C ARG A 298 2.06 -19.60 -2.02
N LYS A 299 2.02 -19.52 -3.35
CA LYS A 299 3.10 -18.92 -4.15
C LYS A 299 3.38 -17.46 -3.75
N PHE A 300 2.34 -16.66 -3.54
CA PHE A 300 2.48 -15.26 -3.15
C PHE A 300 3.19 -15.11 -1.80
N ILE A 301 2.85 -15.93 -0.82
CA ILE A 301 3.52 -15.91 0.50
C ILE A 301 4.97 -16.38 0.38
N GLU A 302 5.25 -17.45 -0.37
CA GLU A 302 6.62 -17.91 -0.65
C GLU A 302 7.47 -16.81 -1.30
N GLU A 303 6.93 -16.01 -2.21
CA GLU A 303 7.62 -14.88 -2.84
C GLU A 303 7.86 -13.70 -1.87
N LEU A 304 6.94 -13.44 -0.94
CA LEU A 304 7.16 -12.47 0.13
C LEU A 304 8.27 -12.91 1.08
N GLU A 305 8.29 -14.18 1.48
CA GLU A 305 9.33 -14.76 2.35
C GLU A 305 10.71 -14.73 1.69
N ALA A 306 10.78 -15.04 0.40
CA ALA A 306 12.02 -15.00 -0.37
C ALA A 306 12.59 -13.58 -0.53
N GLY A 307 11.73 -12.56 -0.65
CA GLY A 307 12.11 -11.15 -0.79
C GLY A 307 12.92 -10.83 -2.05
N GLU A 308 12.83 -11.66 -3.09
CA GLU A 308 13.60 -11.51 -4.34
C GLU A 308 12.87 -10.63 -5.38
N LYS A 309 11.57 -10.42 -5.19
CA LYS A 309 10.73 -9.61 -6.08
C LYS A 309 10.49 -8.22 -5.54
N ILE A 310 10.18 -7.32 -6.46
CA ILE A 310 9.66 -5.99 -6.19
C ILE A 310 8.15 -6.05 -6.34
N PHE A 311 7.42 -5.77 -5.26
CA PHE A 311 5.96 -5.73 -5.26
C PHE A 311 5.48 -4.38 -5.77
N VAL A 312 4.61 -4.38 -6.79
CA VAL A 312 4.15 -3.16 -7.45
C VAL A 312 2.72 -2.86 -7.03
N TYR A 313 2.52 -1.69 -6.47
CA TYR A 313 1.20 -1.15 -6.18
C TYR A 313 0.99 0.15 -6.95
N ARG A 314 -0.01 0.15 -7.82
CA ARG A 314 -0.50 1.34 -8.47
C ARG A 314 -1.68 1.87 -7.66
N TYR A 315 -1.61 3.11 -7.23
CA TYR A 315 -2.69 3.75 -6.50
C TYR A 315 -3.11 5.06 -7.16
N GLY A 316 -4.41 5.35 -7.08
CA GLY A 316 -5.01 6.50 -7.73
C GLY A 316 -4.32 7.85 -7.47
N GLU A 317 -4.76 8.87 -8.15
CA GLU A 317 -4.05 10.16 -8.35
C GLU A 317 -3.70 10.93 -7.05
N HIS A 318 -4.28 10.59 -5.91
CA HIS A 318 -4.17 11.38 -4.66
C HIS A 318 -3.78 10.59 -3.42
N ALA A 319 -3.10 9.43 -3.58
CA ALA A 319 -2.65 8.67 -2.42
C ALA A 319 -1.55 9.40 -1.62
N ALA A 320 -1.68 9.37 -0.32
CA ALA A 320 -0.66 9.84 0.60
C ALA A 320 0.27 8.68 1.03
N THR A 321 1.49 9.00 1.44
CA THR A 321 2.45 8.00 1.98
C THR A 321 1.85 7.26 3.18
N GLU A 322 1.00 7.92 3.93
CA GLU A 322 0.30 7.41 5.11
C GLU A 322 -0.64 6.25 4.78
N GLU A 323 -1.19 6.21 3.57
CA GLU A 323 -2.04 5.11 3.09
C GLU A 323 -1.22 3.90 2.64
N ILE A 324 0.00 4.12 2.15
CA ILE A 324 0.87 3.07 1.62
C ILE A 324 1.68 2.37 2.72
N LEU A 325 2.00 3.09 3.80
CA LEU A 325 2.82 2.55 4.89
C LEU A 325 2.21 1.28 5.53
N PRO A 326 0.90 1.19 5.81
CA PRO A 326 0.29 -0.06 6.30
C PRO A 326 0.46 -1.25 5.35
N LEU A 327 0.38 -1.03 4.03
CA LEU A 327 0.63 -2.10 3.06
C LEU A 327 2.08 -2.58 3.12
N LEU A 328 3.06 -1.67 3.16
CA LEU A 328 4.46 -2.03 3.37
C LEU A 328 4.67 -2.83 4.65
N MET A 329 4.03 -2.41 5.75
CA MET A 329 4.09 -3.11 7.03
C MET A 329 3.57 -4.53 6.92
N ALA A 330 2.43 -4.72 6.27
CA ALA A 330 1.82 -6.03 6.06
C ALA A 330 2.74 -6.95 5.23
N LEU A 331 3.26 -6.46 4.08
CA LEU A 331 4.17 -7.22 3.22
C LEU A 331 5.45 -7.64 3.96
N THR A 332 6.05 -6.71 4.71
CA THR A 332 7.33 -6.94 5.40
C THR A 332 7.23 -7.83 6.64
N ARG A 333 6.04 -8.19 7.11
CA ARG A 333 5.84 -9.22 8.15
C ARG A 333 6.24 -10.62 7.67
N HIS A 334 6.10 -10.90 6.38
CA HIS A 334 6.41 -12.21 5.81
C HIS A 334 7.88 -12.35 5.41
N GLY A 335 8.55 -11.27 5.06
CA GLY A 335 9.94 -11.31 4.61
C GLY A 335 10.49 -9.93 4.23
N PRO A 336 11.69 -9.85 3.65
CA PRO A 336 12.35 -8.60 3.30
C PRO A 336 11.76 -8.00 2.01
N ALA A 337 10.44 -7.80 1.95
CA ALA A 337 9.74 -7.29 0.79
C ALA A 337 10.15 -5.85 0.43
N THR A 338 10.20 -5.56 -0.86
CA THR A 338 10.35 -4.20 -1.40
C THR A 338 9.08 -3.83 -2.16
N LEU A 339 8.48 -2.70 -1.80
CA LEU A 339 7.28 -2.15 -2.43
C LEU A 339 7.65 -0.99 -3.34
N LEU A 340 7.22 -1.05 -4.59
CA LEU A 340 7.22 0.04 -5.56
C LEU A 340 5.79 0.62 -5.65
N TRP A 341 5.58 1.75 -5.04
CA TRP A 341 4.34 2.52 -5.15
C TRP A 341 4.40 3.45 -6.35
N VAL A 342 3.51 3.30 -7.32
CA VAL A 342 3.52 4.06 -8.58
C VAL A 342 2.40 5.09 -8.59
N VAL A 343 2.78 6.33 -8.94
CA VAL A 343 1.90 7.49 -9.04
C VAL A 343 2.17 8.27 -10.35
N PRO A 344 1.26 9.15 -10.79
CA PRO A 344 1.54 10.05 -11.90
C PRO A 344 2.75 10.96 -11.64
N ALA A 345 3.47 11.30 -12.70
CA ALA A 345 4.60 12.23 -12.65
C ALA A 345 4.17 13.62 -12.18
N GLU A 346 5.05 14.28 -11.45
CA GLU A 346 4.80 15.60 -10.88
C GLU A 346 6.00 16.54 -11.09
N ARG A 347 5.81 17.84 -10.79
CA ARG A 347 6.90 18.83 -10.95
C ARG A 347 8.13 18.45 -10.14
N GLY A 348 9.28 18.34 -10.82
CA GLY A 348 10.55 17.92 -10.23
C GLY A 348 10.73 16.40 -10.11
N ARG A 349 9.72 15.62 -10.51
CA ARG A 349 9.76 14.15 -10.53
C ARG A 349 9.24 13.64 -11.88
N PRO A 350 10.13 13.56 -12.87
CA PRO A 350 9.75 13.22 -14.25
C PRO A 350 9.33 11.75 -14.34
N ALA A 351 8.55 11.45 -15.37
CA ALA A 351 8.14 10.10 -15.69
C ALA A 351 9.33 9.15 -15.86
N GLY A 352 9.21 7.94 -15.34
CA GLY A 352 10.25 6.92 -15.30
C GLY A 352 11.23 7.05 -14.13
N SER A 353 11.18 8.15 -13.35
CA SER A 353 12.02 8.27 -12.15
C SER A 353 11.48 7.42 -10.98
N VAL A 354 12.40 6.98 -10.13
CA VAL A 354 12.10 6.20 -8.92
C VAL A 354 12.89 6.77 -7.75
N GLU A 355 12.20 7.04 -6.64
CA GLU A 355 12.74 7.60 -5.40
C GLU A 355 12.62 6.59 -4.26
N VAL A 356 13.66 6.47 -3.44
CA VAL A 356 13.61 5.70 -2.19
C VAL A 356 13.00 6.58 -1.10
N LEU A 357 11.80 6.25 -0.61
CA LEU A 357 11.15 7.00 0.47
C LEU A 357 11.63 6.56 1.85
N MET A 358 11.75 5.26 2.04
CA MET A 358 12.20 4.64 3.28
C MET A 358 12.66 3.20 3.03
N PRO A 359 13.25 2.52 4.01
CA PRO A 359 13.61 1.10 3.88
C PRO A 359 12.46 0.25 3.37
N GLY A 360 12.67 -0.41 2.22
CA GLY A 360 11.68 -1.28 1.58
C GLY A 360 10.57 -0.55 0.80
N LEU A 361 10.56 0.80 0.75
CA LEU A 361 9.58 1.56 -0.01
C LEU A 361 10.24 2.45 -1.07
N MET A 362 9.88 2.22 -2.30
CA MET A 362 10.20 3.09 -3.44
C MET A 362 8.92 3.74 -3.98
N LYS A 363 9.03 4.98 -4.46
CA LYS A 363 7.97 5.69 -5.18
C LYS A 363 8.40 5.88 -6.63
N GLY A 364 7.61 5.38 -7.56
CA GLY A 364 7.83 5.51 -8.99
C GLY A 364 6.86 6.51 -9.62
N TYR A 365 7.33 7.28 -10.60
CA TYR A 365 6.57 8.33 -11.25
C TYR A 365 6.34 7.96 -12.72
N ILE A 366 5.07 7.72 -13.09
CA ILE A 366 4.66 7.37 -14.46
C ILE A 366 4.08 8.59 -15.16
N ASP A 367 4.19 8.67 -16.47
CA ASP A 367 3.61 9.75 -17.27
C ASP A 367 2.08 9.75 -17.21
N ARG A 368 1.46 8.57 -17.35
CA ARG A 368 0.02 8.37 -17.23
C ARG A 368 -0.31 6.94 -16.87
N PHE A 369 -1.43 6.74 -16.23
CA PHE A 369 -2.08 5.43 -16.13
C PHE A 369 -2.97 5.16 -17.34
N ALA A 370 -3.28 3.88 -17.55
CA ALA A 370 -4.29 3.49 -18.52
C ALA A 370 -5.68 4.04 -18.10
N PRO A 371 -6.52 4.45 -19.05
CA PRO A 371 -7.91 4.81 -18.79
C PRO A 371 -8.67 3.67 -18.11
N GLN A 372 -9.64 4.01 -17.24
CA GLN A 372 -10.40 3.00 -16.49
C GLN A 372 -11.19 2.04 -17.41
N ASP A 373 -11.65 2.54 -18.54
CA ASP A 373 -12.42 1.80 -19.55
C ASP A 373 -11.54 1.06 -20.57
N ASN A 374 -10.23 1.32 -20.58
CA ASN A 374 -9.28 0.68 -21.50
C ASN A 374 -7.90 0.43 -20.86
N ALA A 375 -7.78 -0.60 -20.04
CA ALA A 375 -6.53 -0.97 -19.39
C ALA A 375 -5.40 -1.40 -20.37
N HIS A 376 -5.72 -1.65 -21.65
CA HIS A 376 -4.74 -1.98 -22.68
C HIS A 376 -4.01 -0.74 -23.21
N ASP A 377 -4.55 0.47 -23.05
CA ASP A 377 -3.89 1.73 -23.40
C ASP A 377 -2.95 2.19 -22.29
N LEU A 378 -2.06 1.31 -21.88
CA LEU A 378 -1.06 1.58 -20.85
C LEU A 378 0.17 2.29 -21.41
N SER A 379 0.84 3.07 -20.55
CA SER A 379 2.15 3.67 -20.87
C SER A 379 3.25 2.62 -20.77
N PHE A 380 3.49 1.90 -21.88
CA PHE A 380 4.48 0.81 -21.91
C PHE A 380 5.88 1.31 -21.57
N ASP A 381 6.32 2.40 -22.20
CA ASP A 381 7.64 2.99 -21.99
C ASP A 381 7.79 3.55 -20.58
N GLY A 382 6.74 4.16 -20.04
CA GLY A 382 6.68 4.63 -18.65
C GLY A 382 6.91 3.48 -17.67
N TRP A 383 6.20 2.38 -17.81
CA TRP A 383 6.36 1.18 -16.99
C TRP A 383 7.74 0.54 -17.14
N LEU A 384 8.26 0.45 -18.37
CA LEU A 384 9.57 -0.14 -18.63
C LEU A 384 10.69 0.65 -17.95
N ARG A 385 10.64 1.97 -18.02
CA ARG A 385 11.59 2.87 -17.35
C ARG A 385 11.53 2.75 -15.85
N LEU A 386 10.32 2.71 -15.27
CA LEU A 386 10.12 2.49 -13.83
C LEU A 386 10.71 1.16 -13.38
N CYS A 387 10.40 0.07 -14.09
CA CYS A 387 10.92 -1.25 -13.76
C CYS A 387 12.44 -1.31 -13.84
N ALA A 388 13.05 -0.73 -14.87
CA ALA A 388 14.50 -0.69 -15.00
C ALA A 388 15.16 0.08 -13.84
N ASN A 389 14.68 1.28 -13.52
CA ASN A 389 15.21 2.09 -12.40
C ASN A 389 15.00 1.44 -11.04
N ALA A 390 13.79 0.90 -10.79
CA ALA A 390 13.49 0.19 -9.54
C ALA A 390 14.36 -1.07 -9.38
N CYS A 391 14.60 -1.83 -10.46
CA CYS A 391 15.47 -3.01 -10.45
C CYS A 391 16.92 -2.63 -10.09
N VAL A 392 17.45 -1.54 -10.62
CA VAL A 392 18.80 -1.05 -10.28
C VAL A 392 18.87 -0.66 -8.81
N LEU A 393 17.88 0.11 -8.30
CA LEU A 393 17.84 0.48 -6.88
C LEU A 393 17.74 -0.75 -5.97
N HIS A 394 16.91 -1.71 -6.31
CA HIS A 394 16.75 -2.94 -5.54
C HIS A 394 18.04 -3.76 -5.49
N ARG A 395 18.79 -3.86 -6.59
CA ARG A 395 20.11 -4.53 -6.63
C ARG A 395 21.16 -3.82 -5.80
N LEU A 396 21.22 -2.50 -5.86
CA LEU A 396 22.13 -1.71 -5.01
C LEU A 396 21.84 -1.96 -3.53
N GLN A 397 20.56 -2.06 -3.18
CA GLN A 397 20.13 -2.38 -1.82
C GLN A 397 20.55 -3.79 -1.38
N THR A 398 20.32 -4.82 -2.18
CA THR A 398 20.68 -6.21 -1.86
C THR A 398 22.18 -6.42 -1.80
N SER A 399 22.96 -5.77 -2.68
CA SER A 399 24.43 -5.82 -2.67
C SER A 399 25.02 -5.17 -1.42
N ALA A 400 24.46 -4.07 -0.95
CA ALA A 400 24.87 -3.39 0.29
C ALA A 400 24.63 -4.30 1.52
N THR A 401 23.55 -5.08 1.52
CA THR A 401 23.22 -6.05 2.58
C THR A 401 24.26 -7.16 2.63
N GLN A 402 24.59 -7.79 1.50
CA GLN A 402 25.55 -8.89 1.44
C GLN A 402 26.98 -8.46 1.85
N ALA A 403 27.37 -7.23 1.52
CA ALA A 403 28.66 -6.68 1.91
C ALA A 403 28.75 -6.41 3.42
N SER A 404 27.63 -6.06 4.05
CA SER A 404 27.54 -5.83 5.51
C SER A 404 27.60 -7.15 6.30
N ASP A 405 26.92 -8.18 5.83
CA ASP A 405 26.89 -9.49 6.49
C ASP A 405 28.26 -10.19 6.45
N ARG A 406 29.06 -10.00 5.40
CA ARG A 406 30.42 -10.53 5.29
C ARG A 406 31.44 -9.84 6.21
N ARG A 407 31.14 -8.68 6.77
CA ARG A 407 32.02 -7.91 7.67
C ARG A 407 31.81 -8.19 9.15
N LEU A 408 30.83 -9.00 9.53
CA LEU A 408 30.67 -9.46 10.91
C LEU A 408 31.74 -10.53 11.16
N PRO A 409 32.71 -10.31 12.07
CA PRO A 409 33.66 -11.36 12.42
C PRO A 409 32.90 -12.52 13.07
N THR A 410 33.03 -13.72 12.53
CA THR A 410 32.67 -14.93 13.23
C THR A 410 33.58 -14.98 14.46
N GLY A 411 33.06 -14.49 15.59
CA GLY A 411 33.73 -14.55 16.87
C GLY A 411 34.01 -16.03 17.18
N ALA A 412 35.24 -16.41 17.14
CA ALA A 412 35.66 -17.66 17.73
C ALA A 412 35.40 -17.57 19.26
N PRO A 413 34.78 -18.57 19.87
CA PRO A 413 34.68 -18.61 21.32
C PRO A 413 36.06 -18.81 21.95
N PRO A 414 36.28 -18.31 23.15
CA PRO A 414 37.51 -18.52 23.89
C PRO A 414 37.73 -19.96 24.30
#